data_fd0b436a935ac043f37b7f5584859b11
#
_entry.id   fd0b436a935ac043f37b7f5584859b11
#
_cell.length_a   1.000
_cell.length_b   1.000
_cell.length_c   1.000
_cell.angle_alpha   90.00
_cell.angle_beta   90.00
_cell.angle_gamma   90.00
#
_symmetry.space_group_name_H-M   'P 1'
#
loop_
_entity.id
_entity.type
_entity.pdbx_description
1 polymer ?
#
loop_
_entity_poly.entity_id
_entity_poly.type
_entity_poly.pdbx_seq_one_letter_code
_entity_poly.pdbx_strand_id
1 'polypeptide(L)'
;MSAPASKKNFRLLAAVVIVIIVVVAGVGAYYYSSTGSSSSTVMSSTMASSTMMSQTSTPLILYSADSFVIEATMLESAFTSSTGIMMAPPKSGGSLLLASEIAQGNPVSVFISLSHSAVTASNLKNESSGWAIAFASDQMTLAYSNATLQNSAANATVAACNSALAADTNSSWNTCFTMLTSGSVKIGTGNPNADPSGYRGWIVLEAAGQAFANDSSFYENRLISNNGNVTAASAADLIAPLQTGQIQFLWIYKSSAVAHKLNYLQLPGRVNLGSSKYSSFYSKFSYQLATGVQTGGVIRLWITAPTDSTDTADSLQFVAFVVKNAPTLLSPYGLVPTTPAKLYNSTTVPPLLQQLVSEGLLQPSGPNTG
;
A
#
# COMPACT_ATOMS: atom_id res chain seq x y z
N MET A 1 37.10 -30.22 -27.10
CA MET A 1 38.08 -29.97 -26.02
C MET A 1 37.53 -28.82 -25.19
N SER A 2 36.94 -29.13 -24.04
CA SER A 2 36.34 -28.13 -23.13
C SER A 2 37.41 -27.67 -22.12
N ALA A 3 37.58 -26.37 -21.98
CA ALA A 3 38.52 -25.76 -21.05
C ALA A 3 38.06 -25.95 -19.58
N PRO A 4 38.99 -26.15 -18.63
CA PRO A 4 38.64 -26.36 -17.23
C PRO A 4 38.22 -25.05 -16.56
N ALA A 5 37.14 -25.11 -15.78
CA ALA A 5 36.60 -23.98 -14.98
C ALA A 5 37.64 -23.48 -13.97
N SER A 6 37.76 -22.16 -13.86
CA SER A 6 38.76 -21.47 -13.04
C SER A 6 38.58 -21.78 -11.55
N LYS A 7 39.65 -22.26 -10.90
CA LYS A 7 39.72 -22.52 -9.44
C LYS A 7 39.38 -21.29 -8.53
N LYS A 8 39.37 -20.08 -9.09
CA LYS A 8 39.00 -18.85 -8.38
C LYS A 8 37.50 -18.81 -8.01
N ASN A 9 36.63 -19.29 -8.91
CA ASN A 9 35.17 -19.24 -8.68
C ASN A 9 34.70 -20.23 -7.62
N PHE A 10 35.43 -21.36 -7.47
CA PHE A 10 35.10 -22.36 -6.44
C PHE A 10 35.39 -21.85 -5.01
N ARG A 11 36.44 -21.05 -4.82
CA ARG A 11 36.80 -20.49 -3.53
C ARG A 11 35.82 -19.39 -3.09
N LEU A 12 35.26 -18.62 -4.04
CA LEU A 12 34.24 -17.60 -3.74
C LEU A 12 32.89 -18.25 -3.33
N LEU A 13 32.49 -19.30 -4.04
CA LEU A 13 31.29 -20.06 -3.69
C LEU A 13 31.39 -20.73 -2.31
N ALA A 14 32.54 -21.31 -1.99
CA ALA A 14 32.78 -21.94 -0.68
C ALA A 14 32.73 -20.89 0.46
N ALA A 15 33.27 -19.70 0.25
CA ALA A 15 33.20 -18.60 1.26
C ALA A 15 31.79 -18.12 1.53
N VAL A 16 30.98 -17.98 0.50
CA VAL A 16 29.56 -17.56 0.64
C VAL A 16 28.74 -18.62 1.39
N VAL A 17 28.94 -19.91 1.08
CA VAL A 17 28.23 -21.00 1.79
C VAL A 17 28.63 -21.07 3.27
N ILE A 18 29.91 -20.87 3.62
CA ILE A 18 30.37 -20.86 5.00
C ILE A 18 29.75 -19.69 5.78
N VAL A 19 29.62 -18.49 5.19
CA VAL A 19 29.00 -17.33 5.85
C VAL A 19 27.51 -17.59 6.12
N ILE A 20 26.80 -18.20 5.19
CA ILE A 20 25.37 -18.57 5.39
C ILE A 20 25.21 -19.59 6.51
N ILE A 21 26.08 -20.62 6.57
CA ILE A 21 26.02 -21.64 7.63
C ILE A 21 26.31 -21.02 9.01
N VAL A 22 27.26 -20.10 9.12
CA VAL A 22 27.57 -19.42 10.41
C VAL A 22 26.42 -18.54 10.86
N VAL A 23 25.73 -17.82 9.94
CA VAL A 23 24.57 -17.00 10.30
C VAL A 23 23.40 -17.87 10.76
N VAL A 24 23.09 -18.97 10.08
CA VAL A 24 22.02 -19.90 10.46
C VAL A 24 22.33 -20.59 11.79
N ALA A 25 23.57 -21.00 12.04
CA ALA A 25 23.98 -21.59 13.31
C ALA A 25 23.96 -20.57 14.45
N GLY A 26 24.34 -19.32 14.21
CA GLY A 26 24.28 -18.24 15.20
C GLY A 26 22.85 -17.90 15.64
N VAL A 27 21.91 -17.82 14.71
CA VAL A 27 20.49 -17.60 15.01
C VAL A 27 19.89 -18.80 15.72
N GLY A 28 20.21 -20.03 15.33
CA GLY A 28 19.76 -21.26 16.01
C GLY A 28 20.27 -21.37 17.45
N ALA A 29 21.53 -21.01 17.71
CA ALA A 29 22.10 -21.01 19.06
C ALA A 29 21.48 -19.93 19.95
N TYR A 30 21.15 -18.76 19.42
CA TYR A 30 20.45 -17.70 20.17
C TYR A 30 19.04 -18.12 20.57
N TYR A 31 18.29 -18.80 19.70
CA TYR A 31 16.96 -19.35 20.03
C TYR A 31 17.03 -20.48 21.04
N TYR A 32 18.04 -21.37 20.98
CA TYR A 32 18.17 -22.51 21.90
C TYR A 32 18.61 -22.08 23.31
N SER A 33 19.43 -21.03 23.46
CA SER A 33 19.88 -20.53 24.76
C SER A 33 18.82 -19.70 25.49
N SER A 34 17.78 -19.22 24.83
CA SER A 34 16.69 -18.48 25.47
C SER A 34 15.59 -19.37 26.08
N THR A 35 15.62 -20.69 25.86
CA THR A 35 14.65 -21.65 26.39
C THR A 35 15.17 -22.52 27.57
N GLY A 36 16.36 -22.21 28.13
CA GLY A 36 16.97 -22.94 29.25
C GLY A 36 16.27 -22.66 30.58
N SER A 37 15.56 -23.66 31.11
CA SER A 37 14.91 -23.67 32.41
C SER A 37 15.91 -23.50 33.58
N SER A 38 15.67 -22.51 34.42
CA SER A 38 16.31 -22.39 35.71
C SER A 38 15.43 -23.03 36.80
N SER A 39 15.90 -24.14 37.34
CA SER A 39 15.35 -24.71 38.57
C SER A 39 15.81 -23.88 39.77
N SER A 40 14.91 -23.29 40.50
CA SER A 40 15.21 -22.69 41.82
C SER A 40 14.23 -23.16 42.89
N THR A 41 14.83 -23.48 44.00
CA THR A 41 14.35 -24.08 45.23
C THR A 41 13.22 -23.26 45.88
N VAL A 42 12.22 -23.99 46.38
CA VAL A 42 11.05 -23.47 47.11
C VAL A 42 11.43 -22.86 48.43
N MET A 43 11.04 -21.62 48.69
CA MET A 43 10.72 -21.11 50.02
C MET A 43 9.26 -20.61 50.01
N SER A 44 8.47 -21.23 50.89
CA SER A 44 7.06 -20.96 51.10
C SER A 44 6.89 -19.61 51.81
N SER A 45 6.22 -18.66 51.14
CA SER A 45 5.57 -17.54 51.80
C SER A 45 4.21 -17.33 51.15
N THR A 46 3.15 -17.56 51.92
CA THR A 46 1.75 -17.39 51.56
C THR A 46 1.46 -15.91 51.33
N MET A 47 1.45 -15.48 50.08
CA MET A 47 0.78 -14.25 49.66
C MET A 47 -0.22 -14.58 48.57
N ALA A 48 -1.43 -14.06 48.76
CA ALA A 48 -2.51 -14.23 47.79
C ALA A 48 -2.09 -13.74 46.40
N SER A 49 -1.73 -14.66 45.54
CA SER A 49 -1.51 -14.40 44.14
C SER A 49 -2.87 -14.21 43.48
N SER A 50 -3.22 -12.97 43.15
CA SER A 50 -4.15 -12.70 42.08
C SER A 50 -3.53 -13.28 40.82
N THR A 51 -4.01 -14.44 40.39
CA THR A 51 -3.67 -15.06 39.11
C THR A 51 -4.19 -14.15 38.03
N MET A 52 -3.36 -13.23 37.53
CA MET A 52 -3.60 -12.70 36.19
C MET A 52 -3.49 -13.88 35.24
N MET A 53 -4.63 -14.43 34.83
CA MET A 53 -4.72 -15.28 33.67
C MET A 53 -4.21 -14.44 32.50
N SER A 54 -3.00 -14.73 32.04
CA SER A 54 -2.54 -14.29 30.73
C SER A 54 -3.47 -14.97 29.73
N GLN A 55 -4.55 -14.29 29.32
CA GLN A 55 -5.30 -14.70 28.14
C GLN A 55 -4.30 -14.61 26.98
N THR A 56 -3.88 -15.76 26.48
CA THR A 56 -3.21 -15.84 25.19
C THR A 56 -4.27 -15.53 24.13
N SER A 57 -4.53 -14.24 23.90
CA SER A 57 -5.40 -13.80 22.81
C SER A 57 -4.76 -14.21 21.49
N THR A 58 -5.55 -14.77 20.59
CA THR A 58 -5.09 -15.07 19.24
C THR A 58 -4.63 -13.75 18.58
N PRO A 59 -3.43 -13.69 17.97
CA PRO A 59 -2.97 -12.47 17.34
C PRO A 59 -3.96 -11.96 16.30
N LEU A 60 -4.18 -10.66 16.24
CA LEU A 60 -5.01 -10.03 15.21
C LEU A 60 -4.37 -10.21 13.83
N ILE A 61 -5.22 -10.43 12.82
CA ILE A 61 -4.81 -10.60 11.43
C ILE A 61 -5.17 -9.34 10.64
N LEU A 62 -4.16 -8.62 10.17
CA LEU A 62 -4.33 -7.47 9.30
C LEU A 62 -4.19 -7.88 7.83
N TYR A 63 -5.21 -7.59 7.02
CA TYR A 63 -5.08 -7.56 5.56
C TYR A 63 -4.80 -6.13 5.13
N SER A 64 -3.73 -5.91 4.38
CA SER A 64 -3.29 -4.59 3.93
C SER A 64 -3.06 -4.56 2.43
N ALA A 65 -3.49 -3.48 1.78
CA ALA A 65 -3.03 -3.20 0.42
C ALA A 65 -1.50 -3.31 0.36
N ASP A 66 -0.97 -4.00 -0.64
CA ASP A 66 0.48 -4.25 -0.82
C ASP A 66 1.30 -2.97 -0.88
N SER A 67 0.75 -1.94 -1.53
CA SER A 67 1.36 -0.62 -1.59
C SER A 67 1.46 0.10 -0.23
N PHE A 68 0.84 -0.44 0.83
CA PHE A 68 0.81 0.12 2.19
C PHE A 68 1.41 -0.84 3.24
N VAL A 69 1.98 -1.97 2.84
CA VAL A 69 2.42 -3.03 3.76
C VAL A 69 3.52 -2.57 4.73
N ILE A 70 4.41 -1.68 4.31
CA ILE A 70 5.50 -1.17 5.17
C ILE A 70 4.91 -0.31 6.29
N GLU A 71 4.01 0.60 5.96
CA GLU A 71 3.32 1.45 6.92
C GLU A 71 2.38 0.63 7.82
N ALA A 72 1.73 -0.40 7.28
CA ALA A 72 0.92 -1.35 8.04
C ALA A 72 1.74 -2.07 9.12
N THR A 73 2.91 -2.60 8.76
CA THR A 73 3.84 -3.24 9.70
C THR A 73 4.30 -2.28 10.81
N MET A 74 4.55 -1.01 10.46
CA MET A 74 4.88 0.02 11.45
C MET A 74 3.70 0.30 12.39
N LEU A 75 2.47 0.40 11.87
CA LEU A 75 1.25 0.59 12.68
C LEU A 75 1.02 -0.58 13.63
N GLU A 76 1.19 -1.84 13.16
CA GLU A 76 1.10 -3.04 14.00
C GLU A 76 2.12 -3.04 15.14
N SER A 77 3.37 -2.72 14.83
CA SER A 77 4.45 -2.64 15.82
C SER A 77 4.18 -1.58 16.87
N ALA A 78 3.70 -0.40 16.47
CA ALA A 78 3.36 0.69 17.37
C ALA A 78 2.13 0.35 18.23
N PHE A 79 1.11 -0.31 17.67
CA PHE A 79 -0.07 -0.76 18.38
C PHE A 79 0.28 -1.82 19.44
N THR A 80 1.00 -2.87 19.04
CA THR A 80 1.45 -3.92 19.97
C THR A 80 2.30 -3.33 21.10
N SER A 81 3.20 -2.40 20.80
CA SER A 81 4.04 -1.75 21.80
C SER A 81 3.24 -0.91 22.81
N SER A 82 2.12 -0.31 22.37
CA SER A 82 1.31 0.57 23.21
C SER A 82 0.22 -0.16 24.01
N THR A 83 -0.26 -1.31 23.52
CA THR A 83 -1.43 -2.01 24.09
C THR A 83 -1.11 -3.39 24.64
N GLY A 84 -0.02 -4.01 24.20
CA GLY A 84 0.29 -5.41 24.48
C GLY A 84 -0.52 -6.41 23.63
N ILE A 85 -1.48 -5.95 22.81
CA ILE A 85 -2.25 -6.82 21.94
C ILE A 85 -1.36 -7.26 20.76
N MET A 86 -1.27 -8.57 20.58
CA MET A 86 -0.42 -9.16 19.54
C MET A 86 -1.06 -9.07 18.17
N MET A 87 -0.24 -8.78 17.16
CA MET A 87 -0.63 -8.84 15.76
C MET A 87 0.22 -9.87 15.01
N ALA A 88 -0.40 -10.60 14.09
CA ALA A 88 0.32 -11.45 13.14
C ALA A 88 0.92 -10.56 12.04
N PRO A 89 2.01 -10.97 11.36
CA PRO A 89 2.53 -10.23 10.21
C PRO A 89 1.42 -9.97 9.19
N PRO A 90 1.35 -8.76 8.59
CA PRO A 90 0.22 -8.39 7.74
C PRO A 90 0.20 -9.24 6.45
N LYS A 91 -0.98 -9.72 6.07
CA LYS A 91 -1.20 -10.29 4.75
C LYS A 91 -1.37 -9.16 3.76
N SER A 92 -0.51 -9.12 2.73
CA SER A 92 -0.55 -8.06 1.71
C SER A 92 -1.00 -8.59 0.35
N GLY A 93 -1.61 -7.68 -0.43
CA GLY A 93 -2.08 -7.95 -1.79
C GLY A 93 -2.83 -6.75 -2.37
N GLY A 94 -3.23 -6.84 -3.64
CA GLY A 94 -4.10 -5.84 -4.24
C GLY A 94 -5.43 -5.75 -3.50
N SER A 95 -5.91 -4.54 -3.21
CA SER A 95 -7.10 -4.32 -2.37
C SER A 95 -8.35 -5.08 -2.83
N LEU A 96 -8.58 -5.19 -4.14
CA LEU A 96 -9.75 -5.91 -4.69
C LEU A 96 -9.59 -7.43 -4.57
N LEU A 97 -8.36 -7.94 -4.71
CA LEU A 97 -8.05 -9.34 -4.49
C LEU A 97 -8.27 -9.73 -3.02
N LEU A 98 -7.72 -8.94 -2.08
CA LEU A 98 -7.92 -9.17 -0.65
C LEU A 98 -9.39 -9.12 -0.24
N ALA A 99 -10.18 -8.19 -0.78
CA ALA A 99 -11.62 -8.14 -0.56
C ALA A 99 -12.33 -9.41 -1.04
N SER A 100 -11.90 -9.97 -2.19
CA SER A 100 -12.45 -11.25 -2.69
C SER A 100 -12.09 -12.42 -1.78
N GLU A 101 -10.89 -12.47 -1.22
CA GLU A 101 -10.47 -13.50 -0.27
C GLU A 101 -11.26 -13.40 1.05
N ILE A 102 -11.48 -12.18 1.55
CA ILE A 102 -12.32 -11.94 2.74
C ILE A 102 -13.75 -12.43 2.47
N ALA A 103 -14.34 -12.07 1.34
CA ALA A 103 -15.67 -12.50 0.95
C ALA A 103 -15.82 -14.03 0.78
N GLN A 104 -14.71 -14.77 0.68
CA GLN A 104 -14.66 -16.24 0.66
C GLN A 104 -14.52 -16.84 2.06
N GLY A 105 -14.55 -16.04 3.13
CA GLY A 105 -14.46 -16.48 4.53
C GLY A 105 -13.03 -16.69 5.03
N ASN A 106 -12.02 -16.10 4.40
CA ASN A 106 -10.67 -16.13 4.96
C ASN A 106 -10.63 -15.28 6.26
N PRO A 107 -10.03 -15.81 7.34
CA PRO A 107 -10.02 -15.12 8.62
C PRO A 107 -9.24 -13.79 8.54
N VAL A 108 -9.83 -12.72 9.05
CA VAL A 108 -9.27 -11.38 9.09
C VAL A 108 -9.81 -10.62 10.29
N SER A 109 -8.97 -9.83 10.96
CA SER A 109 -9.40 -8.96 12.05
C SER A 109 -9.66 -7.54 11.55
N VAL A 110 -8.76 -7.01 10.73
CA VAL A 110 -8.86 -5.64 10.16
C VAL A 110 -8.41 -5.65 8.71
N PHE A 111 -9.07 -4.84 7.89
CA PHE A 111 -8.72 -4.65 6.49
C PHE A 111 -8.40 -3.18 6.20
N ILE A 112 -7.20 -2.91 5.68
CA ILE A 112 -6.78 -1.61 5.16
C ILE A 112 -6.67 -1.67 3.64
N SER A 113 -7.40 -0.79 2.98
CA SER A 113 -7.57 -0.75 1.53
C SER A 113 -7.25 0.63 0.95
N LEU A 114 -6.76 0.66 -0.27
CA LEU A 114 -6.66 1.87 -1.11
C LEU A 114 -7.84 2.03 -2.09
N SER A 115 -8.88 1.20 -1.97
CA SER A 115 -10.13 1.33 -2.75
C SER A 115 -11.34 1.38 -1.82
N HIS A 116 -12.23 2.36 -1.99
CA HIS A 116 -13.49 2.42 -1.26
C HIS A 116 -14.36 1.19 -1.59
N SER A 117 -14.48 0.85 -2.86
CA SER A 117 -15.31 -0.31 -3.27
C SER A 117 -14.89 -1.60 -2.58
N ALA A 118 -13.59 -1.81 -2.32
CA ALA A 118 -13.09 -3.01 -1.65
C ALA A 118 -13.60 -3.18 -0.20
N VAL A 119 -13.97 -2.10 0.49
CA VAL A 119 -14.48 -2.12 1.88
C VAL A 119 -16.00 -1.99 1.97
N THR A 120 -16.72 -2.19 0.86
CA THR A 120 -18.18 -2.11 0.82
C THR A 120 -18.82 -3.50 0.71
N ALA A 121 -20.12 -3.59 0.97
CA ALA A 121 -20.87 -4.83 0.83
C ALA A 121 -20.87 -5.40 -0.60
N SER A 122 -20.65 -4.59 -1.62
CA SER A 122 -20.55 -5.08 -3.01
C SER A 122 -19.38 -6.03 -3.23
N ASN A 123 -18.25 -5.83 -2.51
CA ASN A 123 -17.07 -6.68 -2.60
C ASN A 123 -16.91 -7.61 -1.39
N LEU A 124 -17.13 -7.13 -0.16
CA LEU A 124 -17.00 -7.95 1.05
C LEU A 124 -18.18 -8.91 1.28
N LYS A 125 -19.30 -8.73 0.56
CA LYS A 125 -20.50 -9.58 0.68
C LYS A 125 -21.00 -9.66 2.14
N ASN A 126 -21.18 -10.86 2.66
CA ASN A 126 -21.66 -11.12 4.02
C ASN A 126 -20.64 -10.71 5.10
N GLU A 127 -19.36 -10.57 4.72
CA GLU A 127 -18.28 -10.14 5.62
C GLU A 127 -18.26 -8.62 5.84
N SER A 128 -19.12 -7.86 5.17
CA SER A 128 -19.17 -6.42 5.33
C SER A 128 -19.81 -6.02 6.65
N SER A 129 -19.07 -5.33 7.52
CA SER A 129 -19.60 -4.69 8.73
C SER A 129 -20.51 -3.48 8.44
N GLY A 130 -20.62 -3.07 7.17
CA GLY A 130 -21.43 -1.93 6.74
C GLY A 130 -20.84 -0.56 7.04
N TRP A 131 -19.61 -0.48 7.56
CA TRP A 131 -18.92 0.78 7.81
C TRP A 131 -17.47 0.70 7.32
N ALA A 132 -16.92 1.88 6.99
CA ALA A 132 -15.51 2.06 6.69
C ALA A 132 -15.07 3.49 7.06
N ILE A 133 -13.79 3.65 7.37
CA ILE A 133 -13.20 4.93 7.75
C ILE A 133 -12.12 5.31 6.74
N ALA A 134 -12.23 6.49 6.12
CA ALA A 134 -11.15 7.09 5.35
C ALA A 134 -10.27 7.92 6.30
N PHE A 135 -9.05 7.48 6.56
CA PHE A 135 -8.16 8.06 7.59
C PHE A 135 -6.98 8.84 7.03
N ALA A 136 -6.61 8.62 5.77
CA ALA A 136 -5.56 9.36 5.08
C ALA A 136 -5.85 9.44 3.58
N SER A 137 -5.16 10.33 2.88
CA SER A 137 -5.14 10.42 1.42
C SER A 137 -3.73 10.28 0.87
N ASP A 138 -3.64 9.82 -0.37
CA ASP A 138 -2.40 9.64 -1.12
C ASP A 138 -2.54 10.23 -2.52
N GLN A 139 -1.50 10.10 -3.34
CA GLN A 139 -1.51 10.53 -4.73
C GLN A 139 -0.74 9.55 -5.62
N MET A 140 -1.11 9.50 -6.88
CA MET A 140 -0.34 8.76 -7.88
C MET A 140 0.96 9.47 -8.22
N THR A 141 1.99 8.68 -8.45
CA THR A 141 3.29 9.11 -8.94
C THR A 141 3.87 8.08 -9.90
N LEU A 142 4.96 8.44 -10.58
CA LEU A 142 5.80 7.52 -11.34
C LEU A 142 7.12 7.35 -10.59
N ALA A 143 7.28 6.20 -9.93
CA ALA A 143 8.57 5.86 -9.32
C ALA A 143 9.60 5.51 -10.39
N TYR A 144 10.87 5.76 -10.06
CA TYR A 144 12.02 5.35 -10.85
C TYR A 144 13.21 5.03 -9.93
N SER A 145 14.17 4.27 -10.44
CA SER A 145 15.35 3.83 -9.70
C SER A 145 16.63 4.49 -10.21
N ASN A 146 17.75 4.27 -9.53
CA ASN A 146 19.06 4.68 -10.04
C ASN A 146 19.43 3.96 -11.35
N ALA A 147 18.95 2.73 -11.56
CA ALA A 147 19.15 2.01 -12.83
C ALA A 147 18.40 2.70 -13.99
N THR A 148 17.24 3.33 -13.71
CA THR A 148 16.51 4.14 -14.70
C THR A 148 17.39 5.26 -15.27
N LEU A 149 18.18 5.92 -14.43
CA LEU A 149 19.02 7.05 -14.84
C LEU A 149 20.21 6.65 -15.73
N GLN A 150 20.52 5.35 -15.79
CA GLN A 150 21.55 4.81 -16.72
C GLN A 150 20.98 4.64 -18.14
N ASN A 151 19.67 4.60 -18.31
CA ASN A 151 19.03 4.62 -19.62
C ASN A 151 18.89 6.07 -20.11
N SER A 152 19.50 6.42 -21.24
CA SER A 152 19.55 7.79 -21.75
C SER A 152 18.16 8.38 -22.02
N ALA A 153 17.25 7.59 -22.59
CA ALA A 153 15.89 8.02 -22.87
C ALA A 153 15.10 8.29 -21.58
N ALA A 154 15.25 7.41 -20.58
CA ALA A 154 14.59 7.56 -19.29
C ALA A 154 15.17 8.75 -18.51
N ASN A 155 16.48 8.96 -18.51
CA ASN A 155 17.12 10.11 -17.87
C ASN A 155 16.64 11.44 -18.51
N ALA A 156 16.57 11.49 -19.84
CA ALA A 156 15.99 12.63 -20.54
C ALA A 156 14.51 12.86 -20.19
N THR A 157 13.74 11.78 -20.02
CA THR A 157 12.33 11.84 -19.59
C THR A 157 12.21 12.40 -18.16
N VAL A 158 13.05 11.93 -17.23
CA VAL A 158 13.10 12.47 -15.84
C VAL A 158 13.41 13.95 -15.86
N ALA A 159 14.40 14.39 -16.66
CA ALA A 159 14.77 15.82 -16.77
C ALA A 159 13.61 16.66 -17.33
N ALA A 160 12.91 16.17 -18.39
CA ALA A 160 11.77 16.87 -18.96
C ALA A 160 10.60 16.98 -17.97
N CYS A 161 10.30 15.91 -17.20
CA CYS A 161 9.23 15.94 -16.21
C CYS A 161 9.57 16.86 -15.00
N ASN A 162 10.81 16.89 -14.56
CA ASN A 162 11.26 17.83 -13.52
C ASN A 162 11.19 19.29 -14.01
N SER A 163 11.54 19.54 -15.27
CA SER A 163 11.37 20.86 -15.90
C SER A 163 9.89 21.24 -16.02
N ALA A 164 9.01 20.25 -16.32
CA ALA A 164 7.58 20.48 -16.36
C ALA A 164 7.01 20.81 -14.98
N LEU A 165 7.50 20.17 -13.91
CA LEU A 165 7.11 20.48 -12.54
C LEU A 165 7.52 21.91 -12.16
N ALA A 166 8.70 22.36 -12.56
CA ALA A 166 9.18 23.71 -12.29
C ALA A 166 8.43 24.79 -13.06
N ALA A 167 8.12 24.54 -14.35
CA ALA A 167 7.44 25.49 -15.22
C ALA A 167 5.90 25.50 -15.02
N ASP A 168 5.32 24.37 -14.63
CA ASP A 168 3.88 24.10 -14.45
C ASP A 168 2.98 24.62 -15.58
N THR A 169 3.41 24.45 -16.83
CA THR A 169 2.63 24.81 -18.03
C THR A 169 2.07 23.58 -18.72
N ASN A 170 0.95 23.75 -19.45
CA ASN A 170 0.38 22.66 -20.23
C ASN A 170 1.36 22.12 -21.28
N SER A 171 2.15 22.99 -21.92
CA SER A 171 3.15 22.61 -22.93
C SER A 171 4.28 21.76 -22.34
N SER A 172 4.82 22.16 -21.17
CA SER A 172 5.89 21.40 -20.53
C SER A 172 5.41 20.04 -20.04
N TRP A 173 4.19 19.95 -19.47
CA TRP A 173 3.58 18.68 -19.10
C TRP A 173 3.24 17.81 -20.32
N ASN A 174 2.80 18.39 -21.42
CA ASN A 174 2.62 17.66 -22.68
C ASN A 174 3.93 17.01 -23.14
N THR A 175 5.05 17.74 -23.07
CA THR A 175 6.38 17.19 -23.39
C THR A 175 6.73 16.01 -22.49
N CYS A 176 6.57 16.15 -21.17
CA CYS A 176 6.83 15.07 -20.19
C CYS A 176 6.01 13.80 -20.52
N PHE A 177 4.69 13.92 -20.64
CA PHE A 177 3.83 12.76 -20.90
C PHE A 177 4.03 12.16 -22.30
N THR A 178 4.38 12.97 -23.31
CA THR A 178 4.74 12.49 -24.65
C THR A 178 6.00 11.63 -24.60
N MET A 179 7.02 12.02 -23.83
CA MET A 179 8.25 11.23 -23.64
C MET A 179 7.97 9.94 -22.87
N LEU A 180 7.18 10.00 -21.78
CA LEU A 180 6.75 8.83 -21.01
C LEU A 180 6.04 7.78 -21.87
N THR A 181 5.25 8.20 -22.86
CA THR A 181 4.43 7.32 -23.69
C THR A 181 5.03 7.05 -25.09
N SER A 182 6.29 7.41 -25.31
CA SER A 182 6.98 7.27 -26.60
C SER A 182 7.35 5.84 -27.00
N GLY A 183 7.34 4.90 -26.04
CA GLY A 183 7.85 3.54 -26.22
C GLY A 183 9.37 3.39 -26.01
N SER A 184 10.11 4.51 -25.93
CA SER A 184 11.54 4.51 -25.62
C SER A 184 11.82 4.14 -24.16
N VAL A 185 10.82 4.17 -23.31
CA VAL A 185 10.83 3.76 -21.92
C VAL A 185 9.67 2.81 -21.65
N LYS A 186 9.81 1.94 -20.65
CA LYS A 186 8.75 1.04 -20.19
C LYS A 186 8.19 1.51 -18.85
N ILE A 187 6.87 1.51 -18.75
CA ILE A 187 6.13 1.85 -17.54
C ILE A 187 5.47 0.59 -16.98
N GLY A 188 5.77 0.26 -15.74
CA GLY A 188 5.12 -0.81 -14.99
C GLY A 188 3.74 -0.36 -14.50
N THR A 189 2.78 -1.29 -14.54
CA THR A 189 1.38 -1.06 -14.10
C THR A 189 0.87 -2.31 -13.41
N GLY A 190 0.34 -2.21 -12.20
CA GLY A 190 -0.37 -3.31 -11.55
C GLY A 190 -1.60 -3.72 -12.37
N ASN A 191 -2.05 -4.97 -12.23
CA ASN A 191 -3.28 -5.45 -12.87
C ASN A 191 -4.49 -4.64 -12.37
N PRO A 192 -5.19 -3.88 -13.23
CA PRO A 192 -6.31 -3.04 -12.81
C PRO A 192 -7.43 -3.77 -12.05
N ASN A 193 -7.65 -5.06 -12.36
CA ASN A 193 -8.69 -5.87 -11.72
C ASN A 193 -8.30 -6.39 -10.33
N ALA A 194 -7.02 -6.31 -9.94
CA ALA A 194 -6.52 -6.77 -8.65
C ALA A 194 -5.99 -5.62 -7.79
N ASP A 195 -5.27 -4.68 -8.42
CA ASP A 195 -4.55 -3.60 -7.76
C ASP A 195 -5.11 -2.23 -8.20
N PRO A 196 -5.64 -1.43 -7.25
CA PRO A 196 -6.15 -0.09 -7.55
C PRO A 196 -5.13 0.87 -8.14
N SER A 197 -3.83 0.71 -7.91
CA SER A 197 -2.80 1.53 -8.54
C SER A 197 -2.80 1.35 -10.06
N GLY A 198 -3.15 0.15 -10.52
CA GLY A 198 -3.24 -0.18 -11.94
C GLY A 198 -4.28 0.67 -12.67
N TYR A 199 -5.57 0.60 -12.30
CA TYR A 199 -6.60 1.40 -12.97
C TYR A 199 -6.39 2.91 -12.78
N ARG A 200 -5.82 3.33 -11.66
CA ARG A 200 -5.50 4.75 -11.40
C ARG A 200 -4.40 5.28 -12.30
N GLY A 201 -3.41 4.47 -12.65
CA GLY A 201 -2.41 4.84 -13.65
C GLY A 201 -3.05 5.18 -15.01
N TRP A 202 -4.03 4.40 -15.44
CA TRP A 202 -4.81 4.67 -16.66
C TRP A 202 -5.64 5.93 -16.52
N ILE A 203 -6.36 6.13 -15.42
CA ILE A 203 -7.12 7.36 -15.14
C ILE A 203 -6.20 8.60 -15.15
N VAL A 204 -4.96 8.49 -14.62
CA VAL A 204 -3.98 9.59 -14.71
C VAL A 204 -3.62 9.91 -16.16
N LEU A 205 -3.44 8.89 -17.00
CA LEU A 205 -3.16 9.11 -18.45
C LEU A 205 -4.32 9.80 -19.15
N GLU A 206 -5.57 9.39 -18.89
CA GLU A 206 -6.77 10.07 -19.42
C GLU A 206 -6.87 11.52 -18.94
N ALA A 207 -6.69 11.75 -17.63
CA ALA A 207 -6.73 13.09 -17.05
C ALA A 207 -5.61 13.98 -17.61
N ALA A 208 -4.41 13.45 -17.81
CA ALA A 208 -3.29 14.14 -18.43
C ALA A 208 -3.56 14.45 -19.90
N GLY A 209 -4.11 13.49 -20.66
CA GLY A 209 -4.50 13.66 -22.04
C GLY A 209 -5.49 14.82 -22.21
N GLN A 210 -6.55 14.84 -21.40
CA GLN A 210 -7.51 15.95 -21.38
C GLN A 210 -6.87 17.27 -20.97
N ALA A 211 -5.98 17.25 -19.97
CA ALA A 211 -5.41 18.47 -19.40
C ALA A 211 -4.34 19.11 -20.29
N PHE A 212 -3.53 18.30 -20.99
CA PHE A 212 -2.31 18.76 -21.65
C PHE A 212 -2.30 18.56 -23.18
N ALA A 213 -3.16 17.65 -23.70
CA ALA A 213 -3.28 17.37 -25.13
C ALA A 213 -4.69 17.67 -25.69
N ASN A 214 -5.67 18.07 -24.86
CA ASN A 214 -7.08 18.23 -25.18
C ASN A 214 -7.74 16.97 -25.76
N ASP A 215 -7.19 15.80 -25.46
CA ASP A 215 -7.70 14.49 -25.87
C ASP A 215 -7.39 13.49 -24.76
N SER A 216 -8.42 13.00 -24.05
CA SER A 216 -8.26 12.09 -22.92
C SER A 216 -7.61 10.77 -23.31
N SER A 217 -7.80 10.30 -24.54
CA SER A 217 -7.24 9.04 -25.04
C SER A 217 -5.79 9.15 -25.54
N PHE A 218 -5.25 10.38 -25.68
CA PHE A 218 -4.00 10.63 -26.37
C PHE A 218 -2.81 9.84 -25.80
N TYR A 219 -2.54 9.96 -24.50
CA TYR A 219 -1.37 9.29 -23.89
C TYR A 219 -1.59 7.79 -23.69
N GLU A 220 -2.81 7.38 -23.39
CA GLU A 220 -3.18 5.97 -23.30
C GLU A 220 -2.94 5.25 -24.64
N ASN A 221 -3.50 5.77 -25.73
CA ASN A 221 -3.32 5.20 -27.07
C ASN A 221 -1.84 5.15 -27.47
N ARG A 222 -1.06 6.18 -27.13
CA ARG A 222 0.38 6.20 -27.40
C ARG A 222 1.14 5.13 -26.61
N LEU A 223 0.83 4.98 -25.32
CA LEU A 223 1.48 3.97 -24.47
C LEU A 223 1.20 2.57 -24.98
N ILE A 224 -0.05 2.28 -25.35
CA ILE A 224 -0.48 0.98 -25.92
C ILE A 224 0.17 0.74 -27.29
N SER A 225 0.04 1.68 -28.23
CA SER A 225 0.54 1.55 -29.60
C SER A 225 2.06 1.37 -29.65
N ASN A 226 2.78 1.97 -28.70
CA ASN A 226 4.23 1.89 -28.60
C ASN A 226 4.71 0.71 -27.72
N ASN A 227 3.80 -0.18 -27.30
CA ASN A 227 4.10 -1.27 -26.37
C ASN A 227 4.88 -0.81 -25.12
N GLY A 228 4.56 0.39 -24.61
CA GLY A 228 5.26 1.04 -23.50
C GLY A 228 4.89 0.49 -22.11
N ASN A 229 3.79 -0.27 -22.00
CA ASN A 229 3.29 -0.79 -20.74
C ASN A 229 3.78 -2.21 -20.45
N VAL A 230 4.11 -2.49 -19.17
CA VAL A 230 4.44 -3.81 -18.62
C VAL A 230 3.55 -4.04 -17.41
N THR A 231 2.83 -5.18 -17.36
CA THR A 231 1.86 -5.45 -16.31
C THR A 231 2.29 -6.66 -15.46
N ALA A 232 2.08 -6.57 -14.14
CA ALA A 232 2.18 -7.68 -13.18
C ALA A 232 0.91 -7.74 -12.32
N ALA A 233 0.80 -8.72 -11.43
CA ALA A 233 -0.36 -8.87 -10.56
C ALA A 233 -0.58 -7.64 -9.68
N SER A 234 0.51 -7.05 -9.16
CA SER A 234 0.48 -5.81 -8.38
C SER A 234 1.65 -4.89 -8.74
N ALA A 235 1.59 -3.63 -8.31
CA ALA A 235 2.71 -2.70 -8.43
C ALA A 235 3.93 -3.16 -7.61
N ALA A 236 3.71 -3.84 -6.48
CA ALA A 236 4.78 -4.35 -5.62
C ALA A 236 5.66 -5.37 -6.38
N ASP A 237 5.06 -6.22 -7.21
CA ASP A 237 5.78 -7.20 -8.04
C ASP A 237 6.73 -6.54 -9.07
N LEU A 238 6.50 -5.27 -9.39
CA LEU A 238 7.27 -4.51 -10.37
C LEU A 238 8.40 -3.67 -9.74
N ILE A 239 8.53 -3.66 -8.41
CA ILE A 239 9.61 -2.91 -7.72
C ILE A 239 10.99 -3.51 -8.07
N ALA A 240 11.15 -4.82 -8.04
CA ALA A 240 12.41 -5.45 -8.40
C ALA A 240 12.76 -5.25 -9.90
N PRO A 241 11.85 -5.45 -10.88
CA PRO A 241 12.06 -5.04 -12.26
C PRO A 241 12.45 -3.56 -12.43
N LEU A 242 11.89 -2.64 -11.65
CA LEU A 242 12.26 -1.23 -11.66
C LEU A 242 13.70 -1.03 -11.15
N GLN A 243 14.04 -1.66 -10.03
CA GLN A 243 15.36 -1.55 -9.41
C GLN A 243 16.47 -2.12 -10.29
N THR A 244 16.17 -3.14 -11.10
CA THR A 244 17.12 -3.75 -12.06
C THR A 244 17.12 -3.08 -13.43
N GLY A 245 16.26 -2.09 -13.68
CA GLY A 245 16.17 -1.36 -14.95
C GLY A 245 15.45 -2.11 -16.07
N GLN A 246 14.77 -3.21 -15.78
CA GLN A 246 13.93 -3.93 -16.76
C GLN A 246 12.74 -3.09 -17.20
N ILE A 247 12.20 -2.29 -16.28
CA ILE A 247 11.28 -1.17 -16.55
C ILE A 247 11.92 0.12 -16.05
N GLN A 248 11.55 1.25 -16.62
CA GLN A 248 12.14 2.55 -16.27
C GLN A 248 11.27 3.33 -15.30
N PHE A 249 9.97 3.18 -15.38
CA PHE A 249 9.01 3.84 -14.51
C PHE A 249 7.98 2.85 -14.00
N LEU A 250 7.35 3.19 -12.85
CA LEU A 250 6.30 2.37 -12.24
C LEU A 250 5.20 3.28 -11.72
N TRP A 251 3.95 3.04 -12.16
CA TRP A 251 2.78 3.64 -11.52
C TRP A 251 2.62 3.10 -10.11
N ILE A 252 2.74 3.98 -9.12
CA ILE A 252 2.67 3.64 -7.71
C ILE A 252 2.17 4.85 -6.91
N TYR A 253 1.74 4.63 -5.67
CA TYR A 253 1.42 5.73 -4.77
C TYR A 253 2.70 6.39 -4.24
N LYS A 254 2.60 7.69 -3.92
CA LYS A 254 3.73 8.44 -3.37
C LYS A 254 4.21 7.84 -2.06
N SER A 255 3.30 7.44 -1.17
CA SER A 255 3.66 6.81 0.10
C SER A 255 4.51 5.56 -0.12
N SER A 256 4.08 4.69 -1.02
CA SER A 256 4.81 3.46 -1.36
C SER A 256 6.18 3.76 -1.98
N ALA A 257 6.29 4.77 -2.85
CA ALA A 257 7.60 5.18 -3.39
C ALA A 257 8.53 5.65 -2.27
N VAL A 258 8.03 6.42 -1.29
CA VAL A 258 8.79 6.89 -0.11
C VAL A 258 9.18 5.71 0.77
N ALA A 259 8.25 4.80 1.09
CA ALA A 259 8.48 3.64 1.93
C ALA A 259 9.55 2.70 1.36
N HIS A 260 9.56 2.51 0.04
CA HIS A 260 10.56 1.71 -0.67
C HIS A 260 11.84 2.49 -1.02
N LYS A 261 11.96 3.74 -0.60
CA LYS A 261 13.13 4.63 -0.87
C LYS A 261 13.43 4.76 -2.37
N LEU A 262 12.39 4.77 -3.19
CA LEU A 262 12.48 5.01 -4.62
C LEU A 262 12.47 6.51 -4.93
N ASN A 263 13.16 6.91 -6.01
CA ASN A 263 12.93 8.21 -6.59
C ASN A 263 11.55 8.24 -7.26
N TYR A 264 10.94 9.42 -7.40
CA TYR A 264 9.66 9.55 -8.06
C TYR A 264 9.49 10.89 -8.77
N LEU A 265 8.69 10.89 -9.82
CA LEU A 265 8.25 12.09 -10.53
C LEU A 265 7.00 12.63 -9.81
N GLN A 266 7.10 13.82 -9.25
CA GLN A 266 5.93 14.50 -8.69
C GLN A 266 5.02 14.95 -9.83
N LEU A 267 3.79 14.47 -9.86
CA LEU A 267 2.79 14.87 -10.84
C LEU A 267 2.00 16.09 -10.35
N PRO A 268 1.50 16.95 -11.25
CA PRO A 268 0.69 18.10 -10.86
C PRO A 268 -0.63 17.68 -10.24
N GLY A 269 -1.11 18.46 -9.26
CA GLY A 269 -2.33 18.15 -8.51
C GLY A 269 -3.56 17.92 -9.39
N ARG A 270 -3.58 18.50 -10.62
CA ARG A 270 -4.67 18.33 -11.56
C ARG A 270 -4.83 16.88 -12.08
N VAL A 271 -3.78 16.06 -12.03
CA VAL A 271 -3.83 14.69 -12.58
C VAL A 271 -3.40 13.60 -11.60
N ASN A 272 -2.79 13.94 -10.45
CA ASN A 272 -2.22 12.96 -9.53
C ASN A 272 -3.24 12.24 -8.62
N LEU A 273 -4.52 12.55 -8.74
CA LEU A 273 -5.63 12.01 -7.93
C LEU A 273 -5.49 12.23 -6.41
N GLY A 274 -4.64 13.17 -5.97
CA GLY A 274 -4.42 13.42 -4.53
C GLY A 274 -5.10 14.67 -3.99
N SER A 275 -5.60 15.57 -4.85
CA SER A 275 -6.09 16.88 -4.43
C SER A 275 -7.62 16.98 -4.49
N SER A 276 -8.26 17.27 -3.35
CA SER A 276 -9.70 17.53 -3.29
C SER A 276 -10.14 18.72 -4.16
N LYS A 277 -9.27 19.68 -4.41
CA LYS A 277 -9.50 20.81 -5.34
C LYS A 277 -9.90 20.34 -6.75
N TYR A 278 -9.39 19.20 -7.18
CA TYR A 278 -9.61 18.67 -8.54
C TYR A 278 -10.56 17.45 -8.56
N SER A 279 -11.28 17.17 -7.48
CA SER A 279 -12.18 16.01 -7.39
C SER A 279 -13.19 15.95 -8.53
N SER A 280 -13.83 17.09 -8.87
CA SER A 280 -14.76 17.19 -10.00
C SER A 280 -14.11 17.03 -11.37
N PHE A 281 -12.81 17.25 -11.49
CA PHE A 281 -12.07 16.96 -12.73
C PHE A 281 -11.74 15.48 -12.81
N TYR A 282 -11.28 14.87 -11.73
CA TYR A 282 -10.97 13.43 -11.68
C TYR A 282 -12.20 12.57 -12.00
N SER A 283 -13.38 12.93 -11.51
CA SER A 283 -14.62 12.18 -11.71
C SER A 283 -15.13 12.15 -13.16
N LYS A 284 -14.49 12.87 -14.07
CA LYS A 284 -14.79 12.80 -15.52
C LYS A 284 -14.16 11.59 -16.19
N PHE A 285 -13.20 10.92 -15.54
CA PHE A 285 -12.44 9.80 -16.07
C PHE A 285 -12.80 8.53 -15.31
N SER A 286 -12.76 7.41 -16.00
CA SER A 286 -13.14 6.13 -15.39
C SER A 286 -12.46 4.97 -16.11
N TYR A 287 -12.27 3.86 -15.41
CA TYR A 287 -11.71 2.64 -15.96
C TYR A 287 -12.69 1.48 -15.78
N GLN A 288 -12.91 0.70 -16.85
CA GLN A 288 -13.78 -0.48 -16.80
C GLN A 288 -13.02 -1.67 -16.24
N LEU A 289 -13.43 -2.15 -15.07
CA LEU A 289 -12.99 -3.42 -14.49
C LEU A 289 -13.97 -4.54 -14.85
N ALA A 290 -13.55 -5.79 -14.63
CA ALA A 290 -14.43 -6.95 -14.74
C ALA A 290 -15.64 -6.89 -13.76
N THR A 291 -15.45 -6.23 -12.61
CA THR A 291 -16.47 -6.07 -11.55
C THR A 291 -17.31 -4.80 -11.66
N GLY A 292 -17.03 -3.93 -12.63
CA GLY A 292 -17.74 -2.66 -12.83
C GLY A 292 -16.82 -1.48 -13.11
N VAL A 293 -17.41 -0.30 -13.30
CA VAL A 293 -16.66 0.93 -13.59
C VAL A 293 -16.05 1.52 -12.32
N GLN A 294 -14.79 1.89 -12.38
CA GLN A 294 -14.11 2.67 -11.33
C GLN A 294 -13.94 4.12 -11.82
N THR A 295 -14.61 5.03 -11.14
CA THR A 295 -14.51 6.45 -11.43
C THR A 295 -13.34 7.10 -10.72
N GLY A 296 -12.64 8.00 -11.38
CA GLY A 296 -11.54 8.76 -10.82
C GLY A 296 -11.99 9.64 -9.64
N GLY A 297 -11.15 9.69 -8.61
CA GLY A 297 -11.43 10.45 -7.39
C GLY A 297 -10.19 10.61 -6.53
N VAL A 298 -10.33 11.34 -5.42
CA VAL A 298 -9.23 11.48 -4.46
C VAL A 298 -8.88 10.13 -3.84
N ILE A 299 -7.61 9.75 -3.93
CA ILE A 299 -7.11 8.51 -3.35
C ILE A 299 -7.17 8.62 -1.84
N ARG A 300 -7.83 7.63 -1.20
CA ARG A 300 -7.93 7.53 0.25
C ARG A 300 -7.54 6.14 0.71
N LEU A 301 -6.99 6.11 1.91
CA LEU A 301 -6.79 4.89 2.67
C LEU A 301 -8.02 4.64 3.51
N TRP A 302 -8.53 3.43 3.42
CA TRP A 302 -9.75 2.97 4.08
C TRP A 302 -9.43 1.89 5.08
N ILE A 303 -10.10 1.89 6.23
CA ILE A 303 -10.00 0.84 7.23
C ILE A 303 -11.39 0.38 7.66
N THR A 304 -11.56 -0.93 7.81
CA THR A 304 -12.76 -1.56 8.37
C THR A 304 -12.37 -2.82 9.15
N ALA A 305 -13.23 -3.28 10.04
CA ALA A 305 -13.17 -4.62 10.62
C ALA A 305 -14.33 -5.43 10.02
N PRO A 306 -14.06 -6.53 9.28
CA PRO A 306 -15.09 -7.41 8.75
C PRO A 306 -15.96 -8.04 9.84
N THR A 307 -17.14 -8.57 9.47
CA THR A 307 -18.15 -9.06 10.43
C THR A 307 -17.66 -10.25 11.24
N ASP A 308 -16.95 -11.19 10.61
CA ASP A 308 -16.38 -12.38 11.23
C ASP A 308 -14.97 -12.18 11.81
N SER A 309 -14.67 -10.92 12.20
CA SER A 309 -13.43 -10.61 12.91
C SER A 309 -13.25 -11.52 14.12
N THR A 310 -12.13 -12.24 14.16
CA THR A 310 -11.80 -13.24 15.20
C THR A 310 -11.75 -12.69 16.62
N ASP A 311 -11.50 -11.38 16.77
CA ASP A 311 -11.59 -10.62 18.00
C ASP A 311 -12.08 -9.21 17.69
N THR A 312 -13.41 -9.03 17.77
CA THR A 312 -14.05 -7.76 17.40
C THR A 312 -13.63 -6.60 18.31
N ALA A 313 -13.42 -6.85 19.60
CA ALA A 313 -13.05 -5.79 20.55
C ALA A 313 -11.65 -5.25 20.26
N ASP A 314 -10.66 -6.13 20.13
CA ASP A 314 -9.28 -5.77 19.86
C ASP A 314 -9.10 -5.22 18.43
N SER A 315 -9.85 -5.76 17.45
CA SER A 315 -9.91 -5.23 16.09
C SER A 315 -10.37 -3.76 16.08
N LEU A 316 -11.41 -3.41 16.83
CA LEU A 316 -11.89 -2.03 16.97
C LEU A 316 -10.88 -1.15 17.72
N GLN A 317 -10.14 -1.69 18.69
CA GLN A 317 -9.04 -0.96 19.34
C GLN A 317 -7.94 -0.61 18.34
N PHE A 318 -7.57 -1.54 17.44
CA PHE A 318 -6.59 -1.24 16.38
C PHE A 318 -7.12 -0.17 15.42
N VAL A 319 -8.39 -0.25 14.99
CA VAL A 319 -9.02 0.79 14.17
C VAL A 319 -8.97 2.15 14.85
N ALA A 320 -9.33 2.22 16.14
CA ALA A 320 -9.27 3.45 16.92
C ALA A 320 -7.83 3.99 17.06
N PHE A 321 -6.86 3.09 17.26
CA PHE A 321 -5.44 3.43 17.30
C PHE A 321 -4.98 4.08 15.99
N VAL A 322 -5.33 3.48 14.83
CA VAL A 322 -5.00 4.04 13.51
C VAL A 322 -5.60 5.43 13.35
N VAL A 323 -6.89 5.61 13.65
CA VAL A 323 -7.56 6.92 13.55
C VAL A 323 -6.85 8.00 14.39
N LYS A 324 -6.46 7.66 15.63
CA LYS A 324 -5.80 8.59 16.56
C LYS A 324 -4.36 8.92 16.16
N ASN A 325 -3.62 7.96 15.63
CA ASN A 325 -2.17 8.07 15.43
C ASN A 325 -1.74 8.28 13.97
N ALA A 326 -2.63 8.10 12.98
CA ALA A 326 -2.33 8.34 11.57
C ALA A 326 -1.69 9.71 11.29
N PRO A 327 -2.14 10.83 11.92
CA PRO A 327 -1.52 12.14 11.69
C PRO A 327 -0.02 12.19 12.00
N THR A 328 0.41 11.49 13.02
CA THR A 328 1.83 11.47 13.43
C THR A 328 2.61 10.38 12.71
N LEU A 329 2.06 9.17 12.64
CA LEU A 329 2.79 8.00 12.16
C LEU A 329 2.90 7.93 10.64
N LEU A 330 1.93 8.46 9.88
CA LEU A 330 1.89 8.31 8.43
C LEU A 330 2.44 9.50 7.65
N SER A 331 2.51 10.69 8.26
CA SER A 331 3.06 11.89 7.59
C SER A 331 4.49 11.71 7.05
N PRO A 332 5.41 10.99 7.74
CA PRO A 332 6.76 10.75 7.21
C PRO A 332 6.80 9.99 5.88
N TYR A 333 5.76 9.21 5.57
CA TYR A 333 5.64 8.49 4.30
C TYR A 333 5.00 9.34 3.19
N GLY A 334 4.74 10.62 3.44
CA GLY A 334 4.13 11.53 2.44
C GLY A 334 2.62 11.37 2.27
N LEU A 335 1.99 10.59 3.13
CA LEU A 335 0.54 10.53 3.26
C LEU A 335 0.00 11.81 3.88
N VAL A 336 -1.19 12.22 3.47
CA VAL A 336 -1.90 13.37 4.05
C VAL A 336 -3.02 12.83 4.95
N PRO A 337 -2.87 12.94 6.29
CA PRO A 337 -3.91 12.50 7.21
C PRO A 337 -5.24 13.23 6.97
N THR A 338 -6.33 12.51 7.08
CA THR A 338 -7.68 13.08 7.03
C THR A 338 -8.14 13.39 8.46
N THR A 339 -8.19 14.66 8.82
CA THR A 339 -8.52 15.11 10.20
C THR A 339 -9.69 16.09 10.19
N PRO A 340 -10.82 15.74 10.82
CA PRO A 340 -11.20 14.43 11.36
C PRO A 340 -11.31 13.38 10.26
N ALA A 341 -11.02 12.10 10.59
CA ALA A 341 -11.21 10.99 9.67
C ALA A 341 -12.69 10.85 9.27
N LYS A 342 -12.96 10.33 8.08
CA LYS A 342 -14.34 10.30 7.54
C LYS A 342 -14.93 8.91 7.72
N LEU A 343 -16.03 8.84 8.46
CA LEU A 343 -16.81 7.62 8.70
C LEU A 343 -17.94 7.50 7.68
N TYR A 344 -17.93 6.42 6.93
CA TYR A 344 -19.01 6.03 6.02
C TYR A 344 -19.70 4.79 6.60
N ASN A 345 -21.04 4.83 6.72
CA ASN A 345 -21.76 3.69 7.29
C ASN A 345 -23.17 3.54 6.71
N SER A 346 -23.55 2.29 6.47
CA SER A 346 -24.89 1.85 6.04
C SER A 346 -25.59 1.03 7.13
N THR A 347 -24.92 0.78 8.26
CA THR A 347 -25.42 0.01 9.42
C THR A 347 -25.13 0.78 10.71
N THR A 348 -25.55 0.21 11.84
CA THR A 348 -25.21 0.75 13.17
C THR A 348 -23.70 0.71 13.40
N VAL A 349 -23.16 1.81 13.85
CA VAL A 349 -21.73 1.96 14.13
C VAL A 349 -21.41 1.43 15.54
N PRO A 350 -20.34 0.65 15.73
CA PRO A 350 -19.90 0.16 17.04
C PRO A 350 -19.71 1.29 18.08
N PRO A 351 -19.99 1.05 19.38
CA PRO A 351 -19.90 2.08 20.43
C PRO A 351 -18.57 2.81 20.49
N LEU A 352 -17.44 2.10 20.31
CA LEU A 352 -16.12 2.72 20.31
C LEU A 352 -15.96 3.75 19.16
N LEU A 353 -16.49 3.46 17.98
CA LEU A 353 -16.46 4.42 16.86
C LEU A 353 -17.42 5.60 17.08
N GLN A 354 -18.59 5.38 17.76
CA GLN A 354 -19.46 6.47 18.19
C GLN A 354 -18.75 7.39 19.18
N GLN A 355 -17.97 6.84 20.10
CA GLN A 355 -17.12 7.61 20.99
C GLN A 355 -16.14 8.49 20.22
N LEU A 356 -15.44 7.95 19.20
CA LEU A 356 -14.52 8.73 18.36
C LEU A 356 -15.25 9.87 17.59
N VAL A 357 -16.52 9.66 17.22
CA VAL A 357 -17.34 10.75 16.65
C VAL A 357 -17.58 11.84 17.71
N SER A 358 -17.93 11.46 18.93
CA SER A 358 -18.17 12.45 20.01
C SER A 358 -16.89 13.19 20.44
N GLU A 359 -15.74 12.55 20.32
CA GLU A 359 -14.40 13.14 20.54
C GLU A 359 -13.96 14.05 19.38
N GLY A 360 -14.69 14.11 18.27
CA GLY A 360 -14.35 14.91 17.08
C GLY A 360 -13.23 14.32 16.23
N LEU A 361 -12.85 13.05 16.46
CA LEU A 361 -11.82 12.34 15.70
C LEU A 361 -12.37 11.67 14.44
N LEU A 362 -13.67 11.36 14.43
CA LEU A 362 -14.41 10.87 13.27
C LEU A 362 -15.53 11.84 12.89
N GLN A 363 -15.74 12.00 11.59
CA GLN A 363 -16.87 12.77 11.05
C GLN A 363 -17.74 11.85 10.19
N PRO A 364 -19.04 11.68 10.54
CA PRO A 364 -19.99 11.00 9.66
C PRO A 364 -20.03 11.66 8.27
N SER A 365 -19.95 10.83 7.20
CA SER A 365 -19.73 11.34 5.84
C SER A 365 -20.63 10.69 4.78
N GLY A 366 -21.61 9.91 5.21
CA GLY A 366 -22.61 9.29 4.35
C GLY A 366 -22.60 7.76 4.38
N PRO A 367 -23.35 7.11 3.47
CA PRO A 367 -23.43 5.66 3.40
C PRO A 367 -22.14 5.03 2.87
N ASN A 368 -21.87 3.78 3.30
CA ASN A 368 -20.75 2.97 2.81
C ASN A 368 -21.16 2.19 1.55
N THR A 369 -21.38 2.89 0.44
CA THR A 369 -21.87 2.29 -0.81
C THR A 369 -20.83 2.19 -1.91
N GLY A 370 -19.71 2.90 -1.84
CA GLY A 370 -18.55 2.81 -2.75
C GLY A 370 -18.79 3.24 -4.19
#